data_d1d7c23161eb26b68de27c1261eae87b
#
_entry.id   d1d7c23161eb26b68de27c1261eae87b
#
_cell.length_a   1.000
_cell.length_b   1.000
_cell.length_c   1.000
_cell.angle_alpha   90.00
_cell.angle_beta   90.00
_cell.angle_gamma   90.00
#
_symmetry.space_group_name_H-M   'P 1'
#
loop_
_entity.id
_entity.type
_entity.pdbx_description
1 polymer ?
#
loop_
_entity_poly.entity_id
_entity_poly.type
_entity_poly.pdbx_seq_one_letter_code
_entity_poly.pdbx_strand_id
1 'polypeptide(L)'
;LSYLKKLSKKFNNNLKRNLLLKNYLMIIFFVDQNLKKLPLSEILDIEKLNNVDRSIEVANGLPNECYTNANYLSHEREKIFFNKWTVVGVGSSIPKIGDVKPYNLLGIPLILIRDKDMKIRVFHNVCSHRGFKLLDKACTLKNVIRCPYHSWSYDFKGNLVATPHIGGLNNHQHKKFDKTKSHLKEVRTKIWMDIIFVNINSNEIAFNDYIKPLEERWSNLINKEDQKLIVLSNDYGYFSLEVKCNWKFAIENYCESYHLPTIHPELNKVSNINDHYHIEGLPNRFAGQGSEKYEQLIKG
;
A
#
# COMPACT_ATOMS: atom_id res chain seq x y z
N LEU A 1 -17.15 14.22 -27.80
CA LEU A 1 -16.93 12.76 -27.98
C LEU A 1 -16.41 12.40 -29.38
N SER A 2 -16.90 13.06 -30.47
CA SER A 2 -16.40 12.81 -31.85
C SER A 2 -14.98 13.28 -32.09
N TYR A 3 -14.57 14.37 -31.45
CA TYR A 3 -13.21 14.94 -31.54
C TYR A 3 -12.16 14.07 -30.84
N LEU A 4 -12.51 13.50 -29.69
CA LEU A 4 -11.64 12.60 -28.93
C LEU A 4 -11.44 11.24 -29.63
N LYS A 5 -12.45 10.72 -30.33
CA LYS A 5 -12.32 9.53 -31.17
C LYS A 5 -11.44 9.71 -32.40
N LYS A 6 -11.42 10.93 -32.98
CA LYS A 6 -10.49 11.28 -34.09
C LYS A 6 -9.05 11.42 -33.63
N LEU A 7 -8.81 11.93 -32.42
CA LEU A 7 -7.47 12.00 -31.83
C LEU A 7 -6.91 10.62 -31.52
N SER A 8 -7.73 9.71 -30.98
CA SER A 8 -7.29 8.33 -30.66
C SER A 8 -6.83 7.55 -31.90
N LYS A 9 -7.52 7.70 -33.04
CA LYS A 9 -7.10 7.07 -34.30
C LYS A 9 -5.81 7.66 -34.91
N LYS A 10 -5.55 8.96 -34.70
CA LYS A 10 -4.34 9.62 -35.19
C LYS A 10 -3.09 9.30 -34.33
N PHE A 11 -3.30 8.98 -33.05
CA PHE A 11 -2.22 8.61 -32.13
C PHE A 11 -1.74 7.17 -32.29
N ASN A 12 -2.60 6.23 -32.68
CA ASN A 12 -2.23 4.83 -32.83
C ASN A 12 -1.25 4.53 -33.97
N ASN A 13 -1.17 5.40 -34.97
CA ASN A 13 -0.26 5.22 -36.12
C ASN A 13 1.16 5.79 -35.94
N ASN A 14 1.42 6.56 -34.87
CA ASN A 14 2.72 7.19 -34.60
C ASN A 14 3.47 6.65 -33.37
N LEU A 15 3.00 5.58 -32.75
CA LEU A 15 3.49 5.04 -31.47
C LEU A 15 4.80 4.22 -31.57
N LYS A 16 5.44 4.16 -32.75
CA LYS A 16 6.72 3.43 -32.90
C LYS A 16 7.99 4.28 -32.79
N ARG A 17 7.89 5.60 -32.58
CA ARG A 17 9.06 6.49 -32.42
C ARG A 17 8.76 7.60 -31.41
N ASN A 18 9.01 7.39 -30.14
CA ASN A 18 9.58 8.32 -29.18
C ASN A 18 9.39 7.90 -27.73
N LEU A 19 10.48 7.65 -27.06
CA LEU A 19 10.56 7.28 -25.62
C LEU A 19 9.99 8.36 -24.66
N LEU A 20 9.86 9.60 -25.13
CA LEU A 20 9.33 10.73 -24.35
C LEU A 20 7.81 10.72 -24.18
N LEU A 21 7.08 10.05 -25.05
CA LEU A 21 5.62 9.94 -24.97
C LEU A 21 5.13 8.87 -23.99
N LYS A 22 5.98 7.93 -23.57
CA LYS A 22 5.62 6.90 -22.59
C LYS A 22 5.17 7.47 -21.24
N ASN A 23 5.74 8.58 -20.83
CA ASN A 23 5.39 9.22 -19.55
C ASN A 23 4.09 10.05 -19.62
N TYR A 24 3.70 10.52 -20.80
CA TYR A 24 2.44 11.25 -21.00
C TYR A 24 1.23 10.32 -21.18
N LEU A 25 1.44 9.11 -21.71
CA LEU A 25 0.35 8.15 -21.89
C LEU A 25 -0.07 7.47 -20.58
N MET A 26 0.79 7.44 -19.55
CA MET A 26 0.45 6.84 -18.25
C MET A 26 -0.65 7.59 -17.50
N ILE A 27 -0.96 8.84 -17.88
CA ILE A 27 -2.03 9.61 -17.23
C ILE A 27 -3.44 9.23 -17.78
N ILE A 28 -3.51 8.65 -18.98
CA ILE A 28 -4.78 8.28 -19.63
C ILE A 28 -5.14 6.80 -19.38
N PHE A 29 -4.21 5.96 -18.94
CA PHE A 29 -4.48 4.59 -18.48
C PHE A 29 -4.93 4.55 -17.02
N PHE A 30 -5.74 5.51 -16.62
CA PHE A 30 -6.53 5.36 -15.43
C PHE A 30 -7.71 4.46 -15.76
N VAL A 31 -7.58 3.24 -15.23
CA VAL A 31 -8.69 2.35 -14.97
C VAL A 31 -9.62 2.26 -16.17
N ASP A 32 -9.61 1.16 -16.83
CA ASP A 32 -10.75 0.77 -17.63
C ASP A 32 -11.99 0.73 -16.70
N GLN A 33 -12.55 1.92 -16.44
CA GLN A 33 -13.76 2.12 -15.64
C GLN A 33 -15.00 1.51 -16.34
N ASN A 34 -14.81 0.93 -17.52
CA ASN A 34 -15.85 0.26 -18.29
C ASN A 34 -15.88 -1.25 -18.08
N LEU A 35 -14.97 -1.86 -17.36
CA LEU A 35 -15.17 -3.21 -16.86
C LEU A 35 -16.28 -3.12 -15.80
N LYS A 36 -17.50 -3.44 -16.21
CA LYS A 36 -18.64 -3.59 -15.30
C LYS A 36 -18.22 -4.53 -14.20
N LYS A 37 -18.05 -4.00 -13.00
CA LYS A 37 -17.66 -4.81 -11.84
C LYS A 37 -18.77 -5.81 -11.58
N LEU A 38 -18.50 -7.09 -11.78
CA LEU A 38 -19.47 -8.12 -11.53
C LEU A 38 -19.77 -8.21 -10.03
N PRO A 39 -21.02 -8.42 -9.63
CA PRO A 39 -21.35 -8.70 -8.24
C PRO A 39 -20.72 -10.02 -7.80
N LEU A 40 -20.43 -10.18 -6.51
CA LEU A 40 -19.80 -11.39 -5.99
C LEU A 40 -20.60 -12.66 -6.27
N SER A 41 -21.93 -12.58 -6.31
CA SER A 41 -22.83 -13.68 -6.65
C SER A 41 -22.70 -14.19 -8.09
N GLU A 42 -22.14 -13.39 -9.00
CA GLU A 42 -21.84 -13.83 -10.37
C GLU A 42 -20.40 -14.38 -10.51
N ILE A 43 -19.57 -14.21 -9.47
CA ILE A 43 -18.18 -14.65 -9.47
C ILE A 43 -18.01 -15.91 -8.64
N LEU A 44 -18.70 -16.00 -7.50
CA LEU A 44 -18.53 -17.05 -6.50
C LEU A 44 -19.82 -17.82 -6.28
N ASP A 45 -19.66 -19.11 -6.14
CA ASP A 45 -20.69 -19.99 -5.62
C ASP A 45 -20.75 -19.88 -4.09
N ILE A 46 -21.93 -19.50 -3.57
CA ILE A 46 -22.13 -19.29 -2.13
C ILE A 46 -22.01 -20.62 -1.35
N GLU A 47 -22.37 -21.75 -1.94
CA GLU A 47 -22.25 -23.05 -1.27
C GLU A 47 -20.77 -23.43 -1.10
N LYS A 48 -19.92 -23.14 -2.08
CA LYS A 48 -18.47 -23.32 -1.94
C LYS A 48 -17.89 -22.44 -0.84
N LEU A 49 -18.35 -21.18 -0.71
CA LEU A 49 -17.91 -20.31 0.37
C LEU A 49 -18.36 -20.82 1.74
N ASN A 50 -19.59 -21.30 1.87
CA ASN A 50 -20.09 -21.88 3.12
C ASN A 50 -19.27 -23.11 3.55
N ASN A 51 -18.66 -23.82 2.62
CA ASN A 51 -17.79 -24.95 2.91
C ASN A 51 -16.40 -24.54 3.43
N VAL A 52 -16.00 -23.28 3.25
CA VAL A 52 -14.77 -22.72 3.83
C VAL A 52 -14.96 -22.39 5.31
N ASP A 53 -16.14 -21.89 5.68
CA ASP A 53 -16.49 -21.50 7.07
C ASP A 53 -17.06 -22.68 7.86
N ARG A 54 -16.29 -23.76 7.94
CA ARG A 54 -16.59 -24.98 8.71
C ARG A 54 -15.46 -25.27 9.70
N SER A 55 -15.67 -26.27 10.55
CA SER A 55 -14.58 -26.75 11.40
C SER A 55 -13.41 -27.24 10.55
N ILE A 56 -12.18 -27.07 11.04
CA ILE A 56 -10.95 -27.32 10.27
C ILE A 56 -10.87 -28.74 9.70
N GLU A 57 -11.49 -29.71 10.38
CA GLU A 57 -11.48 -31.13 9.98
C GLU A 57 -12.26 -31.38 8.68
N VAL A 58 -13.19 -30.49 8.32
CA VAL A 58 -14.11 -30.66 7.18
C VAL A 58 -14.18 -29.40 6.29
N ALA A 59 -13.45 -28.36 6.63
CA ALA A 59 -13.40 -27.14 5.84
C ALA A 59 -12.70 -27.37 4.49
N ASN A 60 -13.18 -26.69 3.46
CA ASN A 60 -12.52 -26.64 2.16
C ASN A 60 -11.64 -25.39 2.07
N GLY A 61 -10.63 -25.43 1.18
CA GLY A 61 -9.92 -24.22 0.77
C GLY A 61 -10.83 -23.24 0.03
N LEU A 62 -10.37 -22.00 -0.10
CA LEU A 62 -11.08 -20.97 -0.87
C LEU A 62 -11.32 -21.43 -2.32
N PRO A 63 -12.47 -21.10 -2.92
CA PRO A 63 -12.72 -21.34 -4.35
C PRO A 63 -11.63 -20.75 -5.25
N ASN A 64 -11.32 -21.42 -6.35
CA ASN A 64 -10.27 -20.98 -7.29
C ASN A 64 -10.48 -19.55 -7.79
N GLU A 65 -11.71 -19.14 -7.95
CA GLU A 65 -12.12 -17.79 -8.37
C GLU A 65 -11.58 -16.70 -7.43
N CYS A 66 -11.42 -17.01 -6.14
CA CYS A 66 -10.81 -16.11 -5.17
C CYS A 66 -9.34 -15.78 -5.46
N TYR A 67 -8.64 -16.65 -6.18
CA TYR A 67 -7.23 -16.47 -6.54
C TYR A 67 -7.02 -15.99 -7.96
N THR A 68 -7.89 -16.36 -8.89
CA THR A 68 -7.66 -16.21 -10.33
C THR A 68 -8.55 -15.16 -10.99
N ASN A 69 -9.68 -14.77 -10.37
CA ASN A 69 -10.63 -13.88 -10.99
C ASN A 69 -10.28 -12.40 -10.73
N ALA A 70 -10.05 -11.62 -11.78
CA ALA A 70 -9.70 -10.19 -11.69
C ALA A 70 -10.81 -9.33 -11.08
N ASN A 71 -12.11 -9.67 -11.29
CA ASN A 71 -13.21 -8.96 -10.64
C ASN A 71 -13.23 -9.23 -9.14
N TYR A 72 -12.92 -10.46 -8.72
CA TYR A 72 -12.79 -10.78 -7.30
C TYR A 72 -11.66 -9.95 -6.66
N LEU A 73 -10.47 -9.90 -7.26
CA LEU A 73 -9.38 -9.04 -6.80
C LEU A 73 -9.80 -7.56 -6.72
N SER A 74 -10.63 -7.08 -7.65
CA SER A 74 -11.16 -5.73 -7.59
C SER A 74 -12.05 -5.49 -6.36
N HIS A 75 -12.84 -6.49 -5.95
CA HIS A 75 -13.59 -6.43 -4.69
C HIS A 75 -12.68 -6.44 -3.46
N GLU A 76 -11.65 -7.30 -3.42
CA GLU A 76 -10.66 -7.32 -2.33
C GLU A 76 -9.94 -5.97 -2.21
N ARG A 77 -9.53 -5.41 -3.34
CA ARG A 77 -8.88 -4.09 -3.38
C ARG A 77 -9.70 -3.02 -2.65
N GLU A 78 -10.99 -2.96 -2.93
CA GLU A 78 -11.88 -1.96 -2.32
C GLU A 78 -12.27 -2.31 -0.88
N LYS A 79 -12.62 -3.57 -0.62
CA LYS A 79 -13.17 -3.99 0.67
C LYS A 79 -12.09 -4.23 1.73
N ILE A 80 -10.91 -4.67 1.32
CA ILE A 80 -9.79 -4.98 2.21
C ILE A 80 -8.77 -3.83 2.15
N PHE A 81 -8.04 -3.70 1.05
CA PHE A 81 -6.87 -2.82 0.99
C PHE A 81 -7.18 -1.33 1.12
N PHE A 82 -8.35 -0.88 0.66
CA PHE A 82 -8.72 0.54 0.75
C PHE A 82 -9.58 0.88 1.98
N ASN A 83 -10.33 -0.09 2.49
CA ASN A 83 -11.20 0.12 3.65
C ASN A 83 -10.54 -0.22 4.99
N LYS A 84 -9.56 -1.13 5.00
CA LYS A 84 -8.85 -1.52 6.22
C LYS A 84 -7.54 -0.76 6.36
N TRP A 85 -6.88 -0.89 7.51
CA TRP A 85 -5.53 -0.40 7.70
C TRP A 85 -4.55 -1.29 6.94
N THR A 86 -3.88 -0.72 5.94
CA THR A 86 -2.98 -1.44 5.03
C THR A 86 -1.56 -0.92 5.17
N VAL A 87 -0.59 -1.84 5.24
CA VAL A 87 0.83 -1.50 5.31
C VAL A 87 1.34 -1.01 3.96
N VAL A 88 2.09 0.10 3.95
CA VAL A 88 2.67 0.69 2.74
C VAL A 88 4.19 0.90 2.83
N GLY A 89 4.81 0.56 3.95
CA GLY A 89 6.25 0.65 4.11
C GLY A 89 6.69 0.75 5.56
N VAL A 90 7.93 1.12 5.75
CA VAL A 90 8.56 1.31 7.05
C VAL A 90 9.16 2.71 7.15
N GLY A 91 9.17 3.28 8.35
CA GLY A 91 9.65 4.64 8.63
C GLY A 91 11.14 4.82 8.35
N SER A 92 11.93 3.78 8.59
CA SER A 92 13.37 3.74 8.30
C SER A 92 13.69 3.87 6.80
N SER A 93 12.73 3.62 5.91
CA SER A 93 12.92 3.84 4.46
C SER A 93 12.93 5.32 4.05
N ILE A 94 12.54 6.22 4.97
CA ILE A 94 12.53 7.68 4.81
C ILE A 94 13.02 8.34 6.11
N PRO A 95 14.30 8.14 6.51
CA PRO A 95 14.78 8.48 7.84
C PRO A 95 14.97 9.98 8.09
N LYS A 96 15.20 10.78 7.03
CA LYS A 96 15.59 12.20 7.14
C LYS A 96 14.45 13.13 6.71
N ILE A 97 14.44 14.35 7.27
CA ILE A 97 13.54 15.41 6.83
C ILE A 97 13.66 15.60 5.32
N GLY A 98 12.53 15.61 4.63
CA GLY A 98 12.46 15.75 3.19
C GLY A 98 12.63 14.45 2.40
N ASP A 99 12.95 13.33 3.04
CA ASP A 99 12.94 12.05 2.35
C ASP A 99 11.54 11.70 1.89
N VAL A 100 11.43 11.35 0.62
CA VAL A 100 10.17 10.96 -0.02
C VAL A 100 10.32 9.63 -0.74
N LYS A 101 9.29 8.81 -0.65
CA LYS A 101 9.23 7.51 -1.33
C LYS A 101 7.85 7.36 -1.99
N PRO A 102 7.77 7.34 -3.32
CA PRO A 102 6.55 6.96 -4.02
C PRO A 102 6.19 5.50 -3.74
N TYR A 103 4.91 5.24 -3.62
CA TYR A 103 4.36 3.90 -3.44
C TYR A 103 3.09 3.74 -4.30
N ASN A 104 2.88 2.56 -4.85
CA ASN A 104 1.66 2.24 -5.60
C ASN A 104 0.86 1.19 -4.83
N LEU A 105 -0.21 1.64 -4.18
CA LEU A 105 -1.11 0.73 -3.49
C LEU A 105 -2.20 0.26 -4.45
N LEU A 106 -1.96 -0.84 -5.14
CA LEU A 106 -2.93 -1.47 -6.05
C LEU A 106 -3.59 -0.48 -7.04
N GLY A 107 -2.78 0.37 -7.65
CA GLY A 107 -3.22 1.39 -8.60
C GLY A 107 -3.45 2.78 -8.00
N ILE A 108 -3.45 2.94 -6.68
CA ILE A 108 -3.47 4.25 -6.02
C ILE A 108 -2.04 4.77 -5.85
N PRO A 109 -1.64 5.83 -6.56
CA PRO A 109 -0.32 6.42 -6.40
C PRO A 109 -0.25 7.22 -5.10
N LEU A 110 0.69 6.88 -4.22
CA LEU A 110 0.94 7.52 -2.94
C LEU A 110 2.35 8.10 -2.89
N ILE A 111 2.57 9.05 -1.96
CA ILE A 111 3.88 9.56 -1.56
C ILE A 111 3.98 9.45 -0.04
N LEU A 112 5.00 8.74 0.44
CA LEU A 112 5.41 8.76 1.83
C LEU A 112 6.46 9.86 2.00
N ILE A 113 6.35 10.69 3.03
CA ILE A 113 7.30 11.79 3.28
C ILE A 113 7.60 11.93 4.77
N ARG A 114 8.86 12.24 5.11
CA ARG A 114 9.25 12.71 6.43
C ARG A 114 9.17 14.24 6.46
N ASP A 115 8.23 14.77 7.23
CA ASP A 115 8.04 16.21 7.32
C ASP A 115 9.09 16.91 8.23
N LYS A 116 9.00 18.23 8.35
CA LYS A 116 9.93 19.03 9.16
C LYS A 116 9.81 18.77 10.67
N ASP A 117 8.70 18.22 11.12
CA ASP A 117 8.47 17.83 12.52
C ASP A 117 8.84 16.35 12.76
N MET A 118 9.60 15.74 11.85
CA MET A 118 9.97 14.31 11.84
C MET A 118 8.79 13.35 11.78
N LYS A 119 7.59 13.82 11.44
CA LYS A 119 6.41 12.99 11.27
C LYS A 119 6.36 12.39 9.87
N ILE A 120 5.89 11.17 9.78
CA ILE A 120 5.59 10.53 8.49
C ILE A 120 4.19 10.93 8.09
N ARG A 121 4.07 11.46 6.86
CA ARG A 121 2.80 11.75 6.20
C ARG A 121 2.69 10.97 4.91
N VAL A 122 1.47 10.65 4.53
CA VAL A 122 1.19 10.02 3.25
C VAL A 122 0.15 10.86 2.51
N PHE A 123 0.44 11.16 1.26
CA PHE A 123 -0.46 11.89 0.37
C PHE A 123 -0.72 11.06 -0.89
N HIS A 124 -1.83 11.36 -1.58
CA HIS A 124 -1.95 10.94 -2.96
C HIS A 124 -0.85 11.60 -3.80
N ASN A 125 -0.13 10.83 -4.59
CA ASN A 125 0.96 11.30 -5.47
C ASN A 125 0.40 11.98 -6.72
N VAL A 126 -0.47 12.95 -6.52
CA VAL A 126 -1.27 13.60 -7.57
C VAL A 126 -1.36 15.09 -7.29
N CYS A 127 -0.97 15.91 -8.27
CA CYS A 127 -1.09 17.36 -8.19
C CYS A 127 -2.56 17.78 -8.21
N SER A 128 -2.98 18.60 -7.26
CA SER A 128 -4.36 19.09 -7.16
C SER A 128 -4.78 20.05 -8.29
N HIS A 129 -3.84 20.47 -9.15
CA HIS A 129 -4.14 21.31 -10.32
C HIS A 129 -4.83 20.50 -11.44
N ARG A 130 -4.10 19.52 -12.03
CA ARG A 130 -4.58 18.73 -13.18
C ARG A 130 -4.23 17.26 -13.08
N GLY A 131 -4.09 16.73 -11.88
CA GLY A 131 -3.88 15.30 -11.67
C GLY A 131 -2.52 14.76 -12.10
N PHE A 132 -1.51 15.61 -12.34
CA PHE A 132 -0.19 15.16 -12.74
C PHE A 132 0.51 14.45 -11.58
N LYS A 133 1.17 13.32 -11.84
CA LYS A 133 1.96 12.59 -10.84
C LYS A 133 3.14 13.45 -10.39
N LEU A 134 3.31 13.61 -9.09
CA LEU A 134 4.31 14.54 -8.52
C LEU A 134 5.73 13.95 -8.52
N LEU A 135 5.87 12.68 -8.14
CA LEU A 135 7.16 12.01 -7.97
C LEU A 135 7.13 10.59 -8.51
N ASP A 136 8.20 10.19 -9.20
CA ASP A 136 8.36 8.84 -9.76
C ASP A 136 9.37 7.98 -8.98
N LYS A 137 10.30 8.62 -8.27
CA LYS A 137 11.41 7.94 -7.58
C LYS A 137 11.59 8.50 -6.18
N ALA A 138 12.15 7.67 -5.31
CA ALA A 138 12.58 8.11 -3.99
C ALA A 138 13.71 9.14 -4.11
N CYS A 139 13.64 10.18 -3.29
CA CYS A 139 14.68 11.23 -3.20
C CYS A 139 14.54 12.01 -1.90
N THR A 140 15.51 12.88 -1.63
CA THR A 140 15.44 13.85 -0.53
C THR A 140 15.16 15.23 -1.08
N LEU A 141 14.03 15.82 -0.70
CA LEU A 141 13.63 17.18 -1.08
C LEU A 141 14.13 18.18 -0.05
N LYS A 142 14.56 19.36 -0.51
CA LYS A 142 15.05 20.42 0.41
C LYS A 142 13.91 21.13 1.15
N ASN A 143 12.87 21.58 0.43
CA ASN A 143 11.83 22.43 1.02
C ASN A 143 10.40 22.12 0.57
N VAL A 144 10.19 21.72 -0.69
CA VAL A 144 8.85 21.59 -1.27
C VAL A 144 8.77 20.40 -2.22
N ILE A 145 7.56 19.85 -2.35
CA ILE A 145 7.17 18.93 -3.42
C ILE A 145 6.72 19.79 -4.59
N ARG A 146 7.45 19.78 -5.71
CA ARG A 146 7.14 20.58 -6.89
C ARG A 146 6.57 19.73 -8.01
N CYS A 147 5.40 20.12 -8.51
CA CYS A 147 4.80 19.49 -9.68
C CYS A 147 5.66 19.77 -10.94
N PRO A 148 6.08 18.74 -11.69
CA PRO A 148 6.91 18.95 -12.88
C PRO A 148 6.15 19.57 -14.05
N TYR A 149 4.81 19.61 -14.00
CA TYR A 149 4.00 20.15 -15.09
C TYR A 149 3.91 21.69 -15.06
N HIS A 150 3.37 22.29 -13.98
CA HIS A 150 3.19 23.75 -13.88
C HIS A 150 3.87 24.34 -12.65
N SER A 151 4.80 23.62 -12.04
CA SER A 151 5.56 24.06 -10.87
C SER A 151 4.73 24.44 -9.65
N TRP A 152 3.47 23.99 -9.56
CA TRP A 152 2.74 24.09 -8.30
C TRP A 152 3.53 23.40 -7.22
N SER A 153 3.73 24.08 -6.10
CA SER A 153 4.62 23.60 -5.05
C SER A 153 3.86 23.46 -3.73
N TYR A 154 4.14 22.37 -3.05
CA TYR A 154 3.51 22.03 -1.77
C TYR A 154 4.60 21.88 -0.71
N ASP A 155 4.32 22.34 0.51
CA ASP A 155 5.19 22.05 1.64
C ASP A 155 5.08 20.56 2.05
N PHE A 156 5.88 20.14 3.04
CA PHE A 156 5.87 18.75 3.50
C PHE A 156 4.64 18.37 4.35
N LYS A 157 3.78 19.36 4.67
CA LYS A 157 2.46 19.13 5.26
C LYS A 157 1.35 19.07 4.22
N GLY A 158 1.72 19.15 2.93
CA GLY A 158 0.79 19.09 1.81
C GLY A 158 0.13 20.41 1.44
N ASN A 159 0.44 21.52 2.13
CA ASN A 159 -0.15 22.82 1.84
C ASN A 159 0.39 23.37 0.52
N LEU A 160 -0.48 23.90 -0.33
CA LEU A 160 -0.11 24.57 -1.57
C LEU A 160 0.53 25.94 -1.24
N VAL A 161 1.83 26.05 -1.48
CA VAL A 161 2.61 27.27 -1.12
C VAL A 161 2.91 28.16 -2.33
N ALA A 162 3.04 27.61 -3.54
CA ALA A 162 3.33 28.40 -4.73
C ALA A 162 2.51 27.93 -5.93
N THR A 163 2.03 28.92 -6.71
CA THR A 163 1.20 28.72 -7.92
C THR A 163 1.71 29.67 -9.02
N PRO A 164 2.85 29.35 -9.68
CA PRO A 164 3.41 30.21 -10.68
C PRO A 164 2.40 30.53 -11.80
N HIS A 165 2.35 31.82 -12.19
CA HIS A 165 1.56 32.34 -13.31
C HIS A 165 0.04 32.14 -13.21
N ILE A 166 -0.51 31.88 -12.04
CA ILE A 166 -1.96 31.63 -11.88
C ILE A 166 -2.84 32.83 -12.26
N GLY A 167 -2.30 34.02 -12.14
CA GLY A 167 -2.96 35.29 -12.55
C GLY A 167 -2.55 35.78 -13.93
N GLY A 168 -1.82 34.98 -14.71
CA GLY A 168 -1.24 35.33 -15.98
C GLY A 168 0.31 35.37 -15.94
N LEU A 169 0.96 35.65 -17.05
CA LEU A 169 2.41 35.63 -17.15
C LEU A 169 3.06 36.56 -16.10
N ASN A 170 3.98 36.00 -15.32
CA ASN A 170 4.66 36.65 -14.18
C ASN A 170 3.74 37.14 -13.05
N ASN A 171 2.47 36.84 -13.09
CA ASN A 171 1.53 37.08 -11.99
C ASN A 171 1.25 35.77 -11.24
N HIS A 172 1.79 35.62 -10.03
CA HIS A 172 1.74 34.41 -9.22
C HIS A 172 0.58 34.41 -8.22
N GLN A 173 -0.33 35.37 -8.33
CA GLN A 173 -1.49 35.51 -7.47
C GLN A 173 -2.77 35.75 -8.31
N HIS A 174 -3.91 35.34 -7.79
CA HIS A 174 -5.20 35.62 -8.38
C HIS A 174 -6.23 35.80 -7.25
N LYS A 175 -6.95 36.95 -7.25
CA LYS A 175 -7.85 37.35 -6.15
C LYS A 175 -8.95 36.33 -5.85
N LYS A 176 -9.40 35.59 -6.84
CA LYS A 176 -10.47 34.59 -6.71
C LYS A 176 -9.95 33.18 -6.46
N PHE A 177 -8.63 32.96 -6.36
CA PHE A 177 -8.05 31.65 -6.16
C PHE A 177 -7.76 31.40 -4.69
N ASP A 178 -8.46 30.43 -4.14
CA ASP A 178 -8.28 29.97 -2.76
C ASP A 178 -7.34 28.77 -2.72
N LYS A 179 -6.08 29.01 -2.30
CA LYS A 179 -5.06 27.98 -2.17
C LYS A 179 -5.44 26.85 -1.21
N THR A 180 -6.26 27.14 -0.19
CA THR A 180 -6.62 26.17 0.84
C THR A 180 -7.44 25.00 0.28
N LYS A 181 -8.15 25.23 -0.81
CA LYS A 181 -8.93 24.19 -1.52
C LYS A 181 -8.11 23.32 -2.43
N SER A 182 -6.80 23.59 -2.56
CA SER A 182 -5.91 22.92 -3.50
C SER A 182 -4.67 22.31 -2.83
N HIS A 183 -4.78 21.98 -1.55
CA HIS A 183 -3.76 21.21 -0.83
C HIS A 183 -3.67 19.78 -1.38
N LEU A 184 -2.57 19.08 -1.10
CA LEU A 184 -2.48 17.65 -1.39
C LEU A 184 -3.51 16.91 -0.53
N LYS A 185 -4.12 15.89 -1.11
CA LYS A 185 -5.03 15.00 -0.38
C LYS A 185 -4.22 14.08 0.52
N GLU A 186 -4.27 14.36 1.82
CA GLU A 186 -3.62 13.52 2.83
C GLU A 186 -4.41 12.22 3.01
N VAL A 187 -3.67 11.12 3.21
CA VAL A 187 -4.22 9.81 3.52
C VAL A 187 -4.11 9.58 5.02
N ARG A 188 -5.16 9.05 5.61
CA ARG A 188 -5.19 8.69 7.03
C ARG A 188 -4.04 7.72 7.32
N THR A 189 -3.07 8.15 8.13
CA THR A 189 -1.79 7.45 8.35
C THR A 189 -1.54 7.21 9.83
N LYS A 190 -1.03 6.04 10.18
CA LYS A 190 -0.57 5.68 11.52
C LYS A 190 0.71 4.86 11.45
N ILE A 191 1.49 4.93 12.53
CA ILE A 191 2.76 4.21 12.69
C ILE A 191 2.67 3.35 13.94
N TRP A 192 3.08 2.10 13.80
CA TRP A 192 3.27 1.17 14.90
C TRP A 192 4.52 0.34 14.64
N MET A 193 5.45 0.31 15.59
CA MET A 193 6.74 -0.39 15.47
C MET A 193 7.46 -0.09 14.14
N ASP A 194 7.55 1.19 13.77
CA ASP A 194 8.11 1.71 12.52
C ASP A 194 7.36 1.30 11.24
N ILE A 195 6.31 0.51 11.34
CA ILE A 195 5.47 0.10 10.20
C ILE A 195 4.46 1.20 9.89
N ILE A 196 4.38 1.60 8.61
CA ILE A 196 3.48 2.65 8.14
C ILE A 196 2.18 2.02 7.66
N PHE A 197 1.09 2.37 8.33
CA PHE A 197 -0.27 1.96 7.98
C PHE A 197 -1.05 3.12 7.38
N VAL A 198 -1.81 2.85 6.34
CA VAL A 198 -2.74 3.81 5.72
C VAL A 198 -4.16 3.24 5.66
N ASN A 199 -5.15 4.15 5.69
CA ASN A 199 -6.52 3.83 5.37
C ASN A 199 -7.04 4.80 4.31
N ILE A 200 -7.24 4.32 3.09
CA ILE A 200 -7.56 5.13 1.91
C ILE A 200 -8.95 5.75 2.00
N ASN A 201 -9.96 4.95 2.35
CA ASN A 201 -11.35 5.37 2.37
C ASN A 201 -11.78 6.03 3.68
N SER A 202 -10.89 6.05 4.69
CA SER A 202 -11.14 6.63 6.01
C SER A 202 -12.34 6.04 6.77
N ASN A 203 -12.78 4.83 6.40
CA ASN A 203 -13.97 4.17 6.94
C ASN A 203 -13.69 3.16 8.05
N GLU A 204 -12.40 2.86 8.32
CA GLU A 204 -12.03 1.89 9.34
C GLU A 204 -12.10 2.51 10.73
N ILE A 205 -12.29 1.67 11.74
CA ILE A 205 -12.22 2.05 13.14
C ILE A 205 -10.92 2.79 13.48
N ALA A 206 -10.87 3.43 14.63
CA ALA A 206 -9.66 4.09 15.10
C ALA A 206 -8.48 3.11 15.11
N PHE A 207 -7.30 3.57 14.70
CA PHE A 207 -6.12 2.70 14.59
C PHE A 207 -5.75 2.02 15.92
N ASN A 208 -5.87 2.74 17.02
CA ASN A 208 -5.55 2.19 18.33
C ASN A 208 -6.46 1.00 18.69
N ASP A 209 -7.73 1.07 18.31
CA ASP A 209 -8.66 -0.04 18.51
C ASP A 209 -8.39 -1.18 17.53
N TYR A 210 -7.94 -0.85 16.32
CA TYR A 210 -7.58 -1.82 15.30
C TYR A 210 -6.34 -2.63 15.69
N ILE A 211 -5.28 -1.97 16.16
CA ILE A 211 -3.98 -2.59 16.46
C ILE A 211 -3.92 -3.21 17.86
N LYS A 212 -4.82 -2.78 18.76
CA LYS A 212 -4.80 -3.16 20.18
C LYS A 212 -4.60 -4.66 20.44
N PRO A 213 -5.30 -5.58 19.78
CA PRO A 213 -5.12 -7.01 20.06
C PRO A 213 -3.72 -7.51 19.71
N LEU A 214 -3.12 -6.95 18.65
CA LEU A 214 -1.76 -7.27 18.26
C LEU A 214 -0.75 -6.62 19.20
N GLU A 215 -0.97 -5.37 19.60
CA GLU A 215 -0.15 -4.66 20.58
C GLU A 215 -0.13 -5.37 21.93
N GLU A 216 -1.27 -5.85 22.40
CA GLU A 216 -1.38 -6.62 23.65
C GLU A 216 -0.60 -7.91 23.57
N ARG A 217 -0.70 -8.63 22.45
CA ARG A 217 0.09 -9.85 22.23
C ARG A 217 1.60 -9.56 22.25
N TRP A 218 2.05 -8.53 21.56
CA TRP A 218 3.45 -8.12 21.53
C TRP A 218 3.94 -7.61 22.90
N SER A 219 3.04 -7.10 23.73
CA SER A 219 3.39 -6.63 25.08
C SER A 219 3.91 -7.74 26.02
N ASN A 220 3.64 -9.01 25.68
CA ASN A 220 4.23 -10.16 26.39
C ASN A 220 5.73 -10.34 26.07
N LEU A 221 6.22 -9.79 24.96
CA LEU A 221 7.60 -9.89 24.51
C LEU A 221 8.34 -8.57 24.70
N ILE A 222 7.70 -7.46 24.36
CA ILE A 222 8.26 -6.11 24.37
C ILE A 222 7.21 -5.18 24.97
N ASN A 223 7.52 -4.50 26.06
CA ASN A 223 6.59 -3.57 26.69
C ASN A 223 6.19 -2.43 25.74
N LYS A 224 5.05 -1.79 26.00
CA LYS A 224 4.45 -0.80 25.09
C LYS A 224 5.31 0.44 24.84
N GLU A 225 6.12 0.84 25.81
CA GLU A 225 7.03 1.97 25.62
C GLU A 225 8.19 1.62 24.70
N ASP A 226 8.78 0.44 24.87
CA ASP A 226 9.85 -0.03 23.99
C ASP A 226 9.34 -0.32 22.56
N GLN A 227 8.10 -0.77 22.39
CA GLN A 227 7.48 -0.91 21.06
C GLN A 227 7.52 0.41 20.27
N LYS A 228 7.40 1.56 20.93
CA LYS A 228 7.47 2.89 20.29
C LYS A 228 8.88 3.24 19.80
N LEU A 229 9.90 2.62 20.37
CA LEU A 229 11.31 2.85 20.04
C LEU A 229 11.83 1.95 18.94
N ILE A 230 11.05 0.95 18.53
CA ILE A 230 11.45 0.03 17.47
C ILE A 230 11.60 0.77 16.15
N VAL A 231 12.76 0.60 15.52
CA VAL A 231 13.07 1.04 14.17
C VAL A 231 13.47 -0.18 13.36
N LEU A 232 12.80 -0.41 12.26
CA LEU A 232 13.10 -1.54 11.38
C LEU A 232 14.35 -1.23 10.53
N SER A 233 15.34 -2.15 10.53
CA SER A 233 16.55 -1.94 9.74
C SER A 233 16.23 -1.90 8.24
N ASN A 234 16.82 -0.92 7.56
CA ASN A 234 16.73 -0.79 6.10
C ASN A 234 18.04 -1.25 5.42
N ASP A 235 19.13 -1.38 6.17
CA ASP A 235 20.47 -1.68 5.66
C ASP A 235 20.78 -3.18 5.69
N TYR A 236 20.23 -3.89 6.66
CA TYR A 236 20.45 -5.33 6.85
C TYR A 236 19.11 -6.03 7.06
N GLY A 237 18.71 -6.85 6.07
CA GLY A 237 17.48 -7.66 6.20
C GLY A 237 16.28 -7.16 5.39
N TYR A 238 16.42 -6.10 4.58
CA TYR A 238 15.42 -5.81 3.57
C TYR A 238 15.62 -6.72 2.36
N PHE A 239 14.67 -7.59 2.14
CA PHE A 239 14.61 -8.44 0.98
C PHE A 239 13.28 -8.20 0.26
N SER A 240 13.32 -8.09 -1.05
CA SER A 240 12.13 -7.95 -1.89
C SER A 240 12.19 -8.95 -3.04
N LEU A 241 11.15 -9.74 -3.16
CA LEU A 241 10.95 -10.69 -4.24
C LEU A 241 9.63 -10.40 -4.94
N GLU A 242 9.65 -10.28 -6.25
CA GLU A 242 8.43 -10.21 -7.05
C GLU A 242 7.98 -11.63 -7.40
N VAL A 243 6.77 -11.99 -6.97
CA VAL A 243 6.17 -13.29 -7.21
C VAL A 243 4.91 -13.12 -8.04
N LYS A 244 4.79 -13.88 -9.14
CA LYS A 244 3.62 -13.87 -10.03
C LYS A 244 2.51 -14.75 -9.46
N CYS A 245 1.95 -14.37 -8.33
CA CYS A 245 0.85 -15.07 -7.69
C CYS A 245 -0.15 -14.09 -7.04
N ASN A 246 -1.28 -14.62 -6.61
CA ASN A 246 -2.23 -13.88 -5.78
C ASN A 246 -1.63 -13.62 -4.40
N TRP A 247 -1.88 -12.43 -3.84
CA TRP A 247 -1.36 -12.00 -2.53
C TRP A 247 -1.70 -12.98 -1.39
N LYS A 248 -2.84 -13.68 -1.47
CA LYS A 248 -3.28 -14.64 -0.44
C LYS A 248 -2.31 -15.80 -0.29
N PHE A 249 -1.70 -16.28 -1.37
CA PHE A 249 -0.70 -17.35 -1.29
C PHE A 249 0.50 -16.97 -0.42
N ALA A 250 0.94 -15.71 -0.45
CA ALA A 250 2.01 -15.26 0.42
C ALA A 250 1.58 -15.29 1.90
N ILE A 251 0.34 -14.85 2.19
CA ILE A 251 -0.19 -14.85 3.55
C ILE A 251 -0.42 -16.28 4.04
N GLU A 252 -1.06 -17.12 3.25
CA GLU A 252 -1.33 -18.52 3.57
C GLU A 252 -0.03 -19.29 3.85
N ASN A 253 1.00 -19.09 3.02
CA ASN A 253 2.31 -19.70 3.23
C ASN A 253 2.96 -19.27 4.56
N TYR A 254 2.75 -18.02 5.00
CA TYR A 254 3.24 -17.54 6.30
C TYR A 254 2.38 -17.97 7.49
N CYS A 255 1.16 -18.39 7.27
CA CYS A 255 0.23 -18.82 8.33
C CYS A 255 0.30 -20.31 8.64
N GLU A 256 1.09 -21.09 7.90
CA GLU A 256 1.24 -22.53 8.11
C GLU A 256 2.73 -22.95 8.09
N SER A 257 3.04 -24.05 8.72
CA SER A 257 4.41 -24.62 8.79
C SER A 257 4.53 -25.97 8.07
N TYR A 258 3.46 -26.46 7.47
CA TYR A 258 3.38 -27.79 6.86
C TYR A 258 4.40 -28.01 5.74
N HIS A 259 4.77 -26.96 5.01
CA HIS A 259 5.77 -27.02 3.93
C HIS A 259 7.23 -27.08 4.42
N LEU A 260 7.52 -26.74 5.70
CA LEU A 260 8.88 -26.61 6.21
C LEU A 260 9.75 -27.86 6.00
N PRO A 261 9.27 -29.09 6.32
CA PRO A 261 10.12 -30.28 6.16
C PRO A 261 10.57 -30.52 4.72
N THR A 262 9.74 -30.13 3.75
CA THR A 262 9.96 -30.40 2.33
C THR A 262 10.65 -29.24 1.60
N ILE A 263 10.18 -28.04 1.83
CA ILE A 263 10.65 -26.83 1.10
C ILE A 263 11.83 -26.17 1.82
N HIS A 264 11.81 -26.19 3.13
CA HIS A 264 12.84 -25.55 3.98
C HIS A 264 13.45 -26.51 5.01
N PRO A 265 14.05 -27.64 4.59
CA PRO A 265 14.53 -28.67 5.52
C PRO A 265 15.58 -28.13 6.52
N GLU A 266 16.42 -27.20 6.10
CA GLU A 266 17.39 -26.59 7.01
C GLU A 266 16.71 -25.68 8.08
N LEU A 267 15.68 -24.94 7.70
CA LEU A 267 14.89 -24.17 8.64
C LEU A 267 14.14 -25.10 9.61
N ASN A 268 13.62 -26.22 9.13
CA ASN A 268 12.91 -27.20 9.96
C ASN A 268 13.80 -27.86 11.02
N LYS A 269 15.14 -27.84 10.87
CA LYS A 269 16.07 -28.33 11.90
C LYS A 269 16.10 -27.43 13.12
N VAL A 270 15.89 -26.14 12.96
CA VAL A 270 15.99 -25.11 14.00
C VAL A 270 14.65 -24.54 14.44
N SER A 271 13.62 -24.75 13.64
CA SER A 271 12.22 -24.39 13.90
C SER A 271 11.36 -25.56 13.42
N ASN A 272 11.30 -26.61 14.27
CA ASN A 272 10.68 -27.86 13.88
C ASN A 272 9.17 -27.72 13.75
N ILE A 273 8.57 -28.36 12.72
CA ILE A 273 7.13 -28.33 12.49
C ILE A 273 6.31 -28.74 13.72
N ASN A 274 6.81 -29.67 14.56
CA ASN A 274 6.12 -30.12 15.76
C ASN A 274 6.05 -29.08 16.87
N ASP A 275 6.90 -28.05 16.82
CA ASP A 275 6.90 -26.96 17.80
C ASP A 275 6.02 -25.78 17.34
N HIS A 276 5.45 -25.83 16.12
CA HIS A 276 4.61 -24.79 15.57
C HIS A 276 3.16 -24.93 16.06
N TYR A 277 2.52 -23.79 16.30
CA TYR A 277 1.13 -23.70 16.70
C TYR A 277 0.43 -22.54 15.98
N HIS A 278 -0.86 -22.70 15.75
CA HIS A 278 -1.68 -21.63 15.19
C HIS A 278 -1.99 -20.58 16.26
N ILE A 279 -1.94 -19.33 15.84
CA ILE A 279 -2.41 -18.22 16.63
C ILE A 279 -3.84 -17.96 16.20
N GLU A 280 -4.80 -18.28 17.07
CA GLU A 280 -6.18 -17.87 16.87
C GLU A 280 -6.24 -16.35 16.78
N GLY A 281 -6.54 -15.87 15.57
CA GLY A 281 -6.70 -14.47 15.30
C GLY A 281 -8.08 -13.97 15.72
N LEU A 282 -8.24 -12.67 15.74
CA LEU A 282 -9.56 -12.05 15.83
C LEU A 282 -10.15 -11.93 14.42
N PRO A 283 -11.43 -12.26 14.22
CA PRO A 283 -12.09 -12.07 12.93
C PRO A 283 -11.86 -10.67 12.38
N ASN A 284 -11.49 -10.57 11.11
CA ASN A 284 -11.18 -9.33 10.40
C ASN A 284 -9.99 -8.51 10.96
N ARG A 285 -9.11 -9.10 11.77
CA ARG A 285 -7.97 -8.40 12.38
C ARG A 285 -6.65 -9.02 12.01
N PHE A 286 -6.32 -10.14 12.59
CA PHE A 286 -5.09 -10.87 12.32
C PHE A 286 -5.27 -12.37 12.56
N ALA A 287 -4.43 -13.15 11.92
CA ALA A 287 -4.17 -14.56 12.18
C ALA A 287 -2.66 -14.78 12.01
N GLY A 288 -2.16 -15.93 12.43
CA GLY A 288 -0.76 -16.24 12.28
C GLY A 288 -0.36 -17.58 12.86
N GLN A 289 0.94 -17.79 12.94
CA GLN A 289 1.53 -18.94 13.62
C GLN A 289 2.66 -18.50 14.55
N GLY A 290 3.02 -19.35 15.48
CA GLY A 290 4.19 -19.22 16.34
C GLY A 290 4.94 -20.54 16.43
N SER A 291 6.15 -20.49 16.97
CA SER A 291 6.93 -21.67 17.34
C SER A 291 7.33 -21.57 18.80
N GLU A 292 7.14 -22.67 19.55
CA GLU A 292 7.54 -22.73 20.96
C GLU A 292 9.06 -22.75 21.12
N LYS A 293 9.77 -23.31 20.14
CA LYS A 293 11.21 -23.43 20.13
C LYS A 293 11.80 -22.91 18.83
N TYR A 294 12.90 -22.21 18.97
CA TYR A 294 13.70 -21.75 17.84
C TYR A 294 15.17 -21.79 18.23
N GLU A 295 15.96 -22.56 17.50
CA GLU A 295 17.42 -22.62 17.70
C GLU A 295 18.11 -21.68 16.71
N GLN A 296 19.09 -20.93 17.18
CA GLN A 296 19.86 -20.06 16.29
C GLN A 296 20.74 -20.88 15.36
N LEU A 297 20.64 -20.62 14.05
CA LEU A 297 21.51 -21.24 13.04
C LEU A 297 22.98 -20.79 13.17
N ILE A 298 23.20 -19.58 13.65
CA ILE A 298 24.51 -18.98 13.84
C ILE A 298 24.64 -18.63 15.32
N LYS A 299 25.52 -19.29 16.00
CA LYS A 299 25.93 -18.88 17.34
C LYS A 299 26.81 -17.63 17.18
N GLY A 300 26.26 -16.48 17.59
CA GLY A 300 26.99 -15.20 17.64
C GLY A 300 28.07 -15.18 18.67
#